data_f2851e8389a534d38dd499472b307ef4
#
_entry.id   f2851e8389a534d38dd499472b307ef4
#
_cell.length_a   1.000
_cell.length_b   1.000
_cell.length_c   1.000
_cell.angle_alpha   90.00
_cell.angle_beta   90.00
_cell.angle_gamma   90.00
#
_symmetry.space_group_name_H-M   'P 1'
#
loop_
_entity.id
_entity.type
_entity.pdbx_description
1 polymer ?
#
loop_
_entity_poly.entity_id
_entity_poly.type
_entity_poly.pdbx_seq_one_letter_code
_entity_poly.pdbx_strand_id
1 'polypeptide(L)'
;GLYIIGGILLTFALGDMISSRIIKPNVNRTRPCNEIRLADQIIHRVPCGSGKSFPSSHATNHFGIAVFLIGVFYRKWRPILPIGILWAASISFAQIYVGVHYPIDVFCGTLLGTSLGLLTTFIYHKIKPAQ
;
A
#
# COMPACT_ATOMS: atom_id res chain seq x y z
N GLY A 1 -7.11 -22.06 -4.54
CA GLY A 1 -6.83 -21.44 -3.24
C GLY A 1 -5.37 -21.08 -2.98
N LEU A 2 -4.44 -22.04 -2.96
CA LEU A 2 -3.04 -21.81 -2.53
C LEU A 2 -2.29 -20.76 -3.36
N TYR A 3 -2.46 -20.73 -4.67
CA TYR A 3 -1.82 -19.73 -5.53
C TYR A 3 -2.28 -18.29 -5.25
N ILE A 4 -3.54 -18.10 -4.83
CA ILE A 4 -4.06 -16.79 -4.46
C ILE A 4 -3.45 -16.35 -3.13
N ILE A 5 -3.44 -17.23 -2.13
CA ILE A 5 -2.82 -16.96 -0.83
C ILE A 5 -1.33 -16.63 -1.02
N GLY A 6 -0.62 -17.44 -1.80
CA GLY A 6 0.79 -17.19 -2.13
C GLY A 6 1.00 -15.84 -2.83
N GLY A 7 0.13 -15.47 -3.75
CA GLY A 7 0.17 -14.17 -4.43
C GLY A 7 -0.06 -12.99 -3.49
N ILE A 8 -1.03 -13.08 -2.56
CA ILE A 8 -1.27 -12.05 -1.54
C ILE A 8 -0.03 -11.91 -0.63
N LEU A 9 0.51 -13.01 -0.13
CA LEU A 9 1.69 -13.02 0.74
C LEU A 9 2.92 -12.45 0.01
N LEU A 10 3.13 -12.81 -1.24
CA LEU A 10 4.23 -12.29 -2.07
C LEU A 10 4.07 -10.78 -2.29
N THR A 11 2.86 -10.32 -2.64
CA THR A 11 2.58 -8.90 -2.85
C THR A 11 2.86 -8.10 -1.57
N PHE A 12 2.37 -8.58 -0.43
CA PHE A 12 2.61 -7.96 0.87
C PHE A 12 4.09 -7.94 1.23
N ALA A 13 4.78 -9.08 1.11
CA ALA A 13 6.21 -9.20 1.44
C ALA A 13 7.08 -8.26 0.58
N LEU A 14 6.82 -8.19 -0.72
CA LEU A 14 7.52 -7.27 -1.62
C LEU A 14 7.21 -5.81 -1.27
N GLY A 15 5.96 -5.48 -1.03
CA GLY A 15 5.54 -4.13 -0.65
C GLY A 15 6.19 -3.66 0.64
N ASP A 16 6.15 -4.49 1.67
CA ASP A 16 6.77 -4.15 2.96
C ASP A 16 8.30 -4.09 2.87
N MET A 17 8.94 -5.05 2.21
CA MET A 17 10.38 -5.06 2.03
C MET A 17 10.86 -3.83 1.28
N ILE A 18 10.26 -3.50 0.14
CA ILE A 18 10.70 -2.37 -0.70
C ILE A 18 10.40 -1.05 -0.01
N SER A 19 9.18 -0.85 0.51
CA SER A 19 8.81 0.42 1.15
C SER A 19 9.52 0.64 2.47
N SER A 20 9.56 -0.35 3.35
CA SER A 20 10.02 -0.18 4.73
C SER A 20 11.50 -0.43 4.93
N ARG A 21 12.10 -1.38 4.19
CA ARG A 21 13.50 -1.77 4.38
C ARG A 21 14.46 -1.16 3.37
N ILE A 22 13.98 -0.83 2.17
CA ILE A 22 14.83 -0.27 1.10
C ILE A 22 14.64 1.24 0.98
N ILE A 23 13.40 1.72 0.78
CA ILE A 23 13.16 3.14 0.47
C ILE A 23 13.21 4.00 1.73
N LYS A 24 12.48 3.63 2.80
CA LYS A 24 12.41 4.45 4.03
C LYS A 24 13.76 4.78 4.65
N PRO A 25 14.73 3.86 4.75
CA PRO A 25 16.04 4.18 5.30
C PRO A 25 16.84 5.17 4.44
N ASN A 26 16.59 5.19 3.12
CA ASN A 26 17.29 6.06 2.18
C ASN A 26 16.60 7.43 2.00
N VAL A 27 15.32 7.56 2.35
CA VAL A 27 14.56 8.82 2.30
C VAL A 27 14.29 9.25 3.74
N ASN A 28 15.10 10.17 4.25
CA ASN A 28 15.06 10.60 5.64
C ASN A 28 13.96 11.64 5.89
N ARG A 29 12.68 11.28 5.61
CA ARG A 29 11.54 12.19 5.76
C ARG A 29 10.82 11.99 7.09
N THR A 30 10.71 13.07 7.87
CA THR A 30 9.97 13.07 9.14
C THR A 30 8.46 13.03 8.88
N ARG A 31 7.72 12.29 9.71
CA ARG A 31 6.25 12.26 9.63
C ARG A 31 5.65 13.62 10.00
N PRO A 32 4.48 14.01 9.43
CA PRO A 32 3.80 15.25 9.79
C PRO A 32 3.59 15.39 11.30
N CYS A 33 3.17 14.31 11.96
CA CYS A 33 2.91 14.27 13.40
C CYS A 33 4.17 14.43 14.28
N ASN A 34 5.37 14.25 13.72
CA ASN A 34 6.66 14.47 14.39
C ASN A 34 7.34 15.77 13.93
N GLU A 35 6.73 16.53 13.03
CA GLU A 35 7.29 17.79 12.51
C GLU A 35 6.99 18.92 13.47
N ILE A 36 8.01 19.52 14.05
CA ILE A 36 7.89 20.60 15.06
C ILE A 36 7.10 21.80 14.51
N ARG A 37 7.29 22.15 13.24
CA ARG A 37 6.59 23.27 12.60
C ARG A 37 5.08 23.06 12.45
N LEU A 38 4.61 21.82 12.52
CA LEU A 38 3.22 21.45 12.39
C LEU A 38 2.57 21.07 13.72
N ALA A 39 3.31 21.12 14.82
CA ALA A 39 2.86 20.65 16.14
C ALA A 39 1.51 21.27 16.56
N ASP A 40 1.32 22.58 16.30
CA ASP A 40 0.09 23.30 16.67
C ASP A 40 -1.07 23.06 15.69
N GLN A 41 -0.82 22.44 14.54
CA GLN A 41 -1.80 22.23 13.48
C GLN A 41 -2.30 20.79 13.40
N ILE A 42 -1.61 19.86 14.06
CA ILE A 42 -1.93 18.43 13.99
C ILE A 42 -2.57 17.98 15.29
N ILE A 43 -3.77 17.42 15.16
CA ILE A 43 -4.47 16.76 16.25
C ILE A 43 -4.02 15.29 16.26
N HIS A 44 -3.29 14.88 17.31
CA HIS A 44 -2.85 13.49 17.47
C HIS A 44 -4.04 12.58 17.77
N ARG A 45 -4.53 11.88 16.77
CA ARG A 45 -5.65 10.92 16.89
C ARG A 45 -5.17 9.49 17.12
N VAL A 46 -3.92 9.20 16.73
CA VAL A 46 -3.25 7.91 16.87
C VAL A 46 -1.80 8.15 17.25
N PRO A 47 -1.09 7.14 17.86
CA PRO A 47 0.34 7.23 18.09
C PRO A 47 1.09 7.48 16.77
N CYS A 48 2.00 8.46 16.78
CA CYS A 48 2.74 8.87 15.57
C CYS A 48 3.70 7.79 15.06
N GLY A 49 4.28 7.02 15.95
CA GLY A 49 5.35 6.08 15.64
C GLY A 49 6.70 6.77 15.34
N SER A 50 7.79 6.02 15.43
CA SER A 50 9.16 6.50 15.27
C SER A 50 9.71 6.39 13.85
N GLY A 51 9.00 5.71 12.93
CA GLY A 51 9.48 5.43 11.57
C GLY A 51 9.45 6.66 10.66
N LYS A 52 10.11 6.52 9.51
CA LYS A 52 10.10 7.54 8.45
C LYS A 52 8.78 7.55 7.69
N SER A 53 8.48 8.70 7.08
CA SER A 53 7.20 8.95 6.40
C SER A 53 7.13 8.33 5.01
N PHE A 54 8.16 8.48 4.19
CA PHE A 54 8.14 8.16 2.76
C PHE A 54 8.73 6.78 2.43
N PRO A 55 8.05 5.99 1.60
CA PRO A 55 6.66 6.10 1.18
C PRO A 55 5.70 5.54 2.23
N SER A 56 4.39 5.70 2.02
CA SER A 56 3.39 5.06 2.87
C SER A 56 3.34 3.54 2.62
N SER A 57 3.79 2.74 3.59
CA SER A 57 3.71 1.26 3.49
C SER A 57 2.26 0.77 3.51
N HIS A 58 1.35 1.47 4.22
CA HIS A 58 -0.07 1.15 4.18
C HIS A 58 -0.66 1.32 2.77
N ALA A 59 -0.38 2.45 2.12
CA ALA A 59 -0.81 2.65 0.73
C ALA A 59 -0.20 1.60 -0.20
N THR A 60 1.10 1.31 -0.08
CA THR A 60 1.79 0.30 -0.88
C THR A 60 1.14 -1.07 -0.74
N ASN A 61 0.94 -1.53 0.48
CA ASN A 61 0.43 -2.87 0.74
C ASN A 61 -1.05 -3.02 0.33
N HIS A 62 -1.90 -2.04 0.67
CA HIS A 62 -3.32 -2.15 0.37
C HIS A 62 -3.61 -2.00 -1.13
N PHE A 63 -2.96 -1.06 -1.83
CA PHE A 63 -3.09 -0.98 -3.28
C PHE A 63 -2.47 -2.19 -3.99
N GLY A 64 -1.34 -2.70 -3.51
CA GLY A 64 -0.74 -3.92 -4.04
C GLY A 64 -1.70 -5.11 -3.99
N ILE A 65 -2.26 -5.38 -2.81
CA ILE A 65 -3.22 -6.46 -2.60
C ILE A 65 -4.50 -6.23 -3.41
N ALA A 66 -5.06 -5.01 -3.40
CA ALA A 66 -6.27 -4.68 -4.17
C ALA A 66 -6.06 -4.94 -5.67
N VAL A 67 -4.96 -4.45 -6.25
CA VAL A 67 -4.65 -4.63 -7.66
C VAL A 67 -4.41 -6.10 -8.00
N PHE A 68 -3.71 -6.84 -7.16
CA PHE A 68 -3.54 -8.28 -7.33
C PHE A 68 -4.89 -9.01 -7.35
N LEU A 69 -5.76 -8.77 -6.37
CA LEU A 69 -7.09 -9.39 -6.30
C LEU A 69 -7.97 -9.01 -7.50
N ILE A 70 -7.93 -7.75 -7.92
CA ILE A 70 -8.62 -7.27 -9.12
C ILE A 70 -8.11 -8.05 -10.34
N GLY A 71 -6.80 -8.18 -10.52
CA GLY A 71 -6.20 -8.91 -11.63
C GLY A 71 -6.58 -10.40 -11.68
N VAL A 72 -6.81 -11.01 -10.52
CA VAL A 72 -7.22 -12.42 -10.42
C VAL A 72 -8.72 -12.60 -10.64
N PHE A 73 -9.57 -11.72 -10.10
CA PHE A 73 -11.01 -11.95 -10.01
C PHE A 73 -11.85 -11.10 -10.97
N TYR A 74 -11.33 -10.01 -11.56
CA TYR A 74 -12.11 -9.07 -12.35
C TYR A 74 -12.94 -9.72 -13.47
N ARG A 75 -12.41 -10.75 -14.14
CA ARG A 75 -13.13 -11.45 -15.22
C ARG A 75 -14.33 -12.24 -14.70
N LYS A 76 -14.30 -12.70 -13.46
CA LYS A 76 -15.36 -13.48 -12.82
C LYS A 76 -16.34 -12.62 -12.05
N TRP A 77 -15.84 -11.52 -11.47
CA TRP A 77 -16.62 -10.65 -10.60
C TRP A 77 -16.17 -9.19 -10.73
N ARG A 78 -16.80 -8.46 -11.63
CA ARG A 78 -16.44 -7.06 -11.94
C ARG A 78 -16.54 -6.09 -10.78
N PRO A 79 -17.46 -6.22 -9.79
CA PRO A 79 -17.52 -5.33 -8.64
C PRO A 79 -16.24 -5.30 -7.79
N ILE A 80 -15.34 -6.28 -7.92
CA ILE A 80 -14.04 -6.28 -7.24
C ILE A 80 -13.21 -5.02 -7.53
N LEU A 81 -13.37 -4.43 -8.73
CA LEU A 81 -12.64 -3.22 -9.11
C LEU A 81 -13.00 -2.04 -8.22
N PRO A 82 -14.26 -1.53 -8.22
CA PRO A 82 -14.60 -0.40 -7.34
C PRO A 82 -14.45 -0.73 -5.87
N ILE A 83 -14.78 -1.93 -5.42
CA ILE A 83 -14.64 -2.34 -4.02
C ILE A 83 -13.18 -2.33 -3.59
N GLY A 84 -12.28 -2.94 -4.36
CA GLY A 84 -10.87 -3.00 -4.05
C GLY A 84 -10.19 -1.62 -4.03
N ILE A 85 -10.52 -0.78 -5.02
CA ILE A 85 -9.98 0.59 -5.09
C ILE A 85 -10.50 1.44 -3.93
N LEU A 86 -11.80 1.41 -3.63
CA LEU A 86 -12.37 2.17 -2.51
C LEU A 86 -11.81 1.72 -1.17
N TRP A 87 -11.64 0.42 -0.97
CA TRP A 87 -11.01 -0.13 0.23
C TRP A 87 -9.58 0.37 0.41
N ALA A 88 -8.73 0.23 -0.61
CA ALA A 88 -7.34 0.67 -0.53
C ALA A 88 -7.23 2.20 -0.39
N ALA A 89 -8.06 2.96 -1.11
CA ALA A 89 -8.09 4.42 -1.05
C ALA A 89 -8.53 4.93 0.32
N SER A 90 -9.55 4.33 0.95
CA SER A 90 -10.03 4.75 2.27
C SER A 90 -8.96 4.57 3.35
N ILE A 91 -8.25 3.43 3.34
CA ILE A 91 -7.14 3.18 4.27
C ILE A 91 -5.99 4.14 4.02
N SER A 92 -5.66 4.40 2.77
CA SER A 92 -4.60 5.33 2.38
C SER A 92 -4.92 6.76 2.76
N PHE A 93 -6.17 7.20 2.55
CA PHE A 93 -6.65 8.52 2.98
C PHE A 93 -6.60 8.65 4.51
N ALA A 94 -6.97 7.61 5.25
CA ALA A 94 -6.90 7.62 6.70
C ALA A 94 -5.48 7.94 7.22
N GLN A 95 -4.42 7.52 6.51
CA GLN A 95 -3.03 7.83 6.89
C GLN A 95 -2.72 9.33 6.81
N ILE A 96 -3.34 10.03 5.86
CA ILE A 96 -3.24 11.49 5.75
C ILE A 96 -4.10 12.15 6.84
N TYR A 97 -5.32 11.69 7.00
CA TYR A 97 -6.28 12.24 7.95
C TYR A 97 -5.78 12.21 9.40
N VAL A 98 -5.12 11.12 9.81
CA VAL A 98 -4.55 11.00 11.16
C VAL A 98 -3.15 11.65 11.29
N GLY A 99 -2.62 12.27 10.24
CA GLY A 99 -1.38 13.05 10.27
C GLY A 99 -0.09 12.24 10.30
N VAL A 100 -0.11 10.95 9.96
CA VAL A 100 1.08 10.10 9.96
C VAL A 100 1.83 10.06 8.63
N HIS A 101 1.18 10.49 7.55
CA HIS A 101 1.76 10.58 6.20
C HIS A 101 1.35 11.84 5.47
N TYR A 102 2.26 12.37 4.65
CA TYR A 102 1.92 13.41 3.68
C TYR A 102 1.19 12.83 2.47
N PRO A 103 0.37 13.62 1.75
CA PRO A 103 -0.29 13.16 0.51
C PRO A 103 0.69 12.55 -0.50
N ILE A 104 1.88 13.12 -0.65
CA ILE A 104 2.91 12.58 -1.56
C ILE A 104 3.42 11.21 -1.15
N ASP A 105 3.51 10.92 0.15
CA ASP A 105 3.92 9.61 0.66
C ASP A 105 2.91 8.54 0.26
N VAL A 106 1.63 8.90 0.35
CA VAL A 106 0.50 8.04 -0.02
C VAL A 106 0.43 7.85 -1.54
N PHE A 107 0.60 8.92 -2.29
CA PHE A 107 0.62 8.85 -3.77
C PHE A 107 1.73 7.94 -4.28
N CYS A 108 2.95 8.13 -3.82
CA CYS A 108 4.09 7.28 -4.20
C CYS A 108 3.92 5.83 -3.72
N GLY A 109 3.38 5.64 -2.52
CA GLY A 109 3.04 4.31 -2.00
C GLY A 109 1.99 3.61 -2.86
N THR A 110 0.97 4.35 -3.34
CA THR A 110 -0.05 3.83 -4.26
C THR A 110 0.54 3.40 -5.59
N LEU A 111 1.43 4.20 -6.18
CA LEU A 111 2.13 3.84 -7.43
C LEU A 111 2.98 2.59 -7.25
N LEU A 112 3.76 2.52 -6.19
CA LEU A 112 4.59 1.35 -5.88
C LEU A 112 3.72 0.11 -5.67
N GLY A 113 2.67 0.20 -4.85
CA GLY A 113 1.76 -0.90 -4.59
C GLY A 113 1.06 -1.40 -5.84
N THR A 114 0.55 -0.47 -6.68
CA THR A 114 -0.07 -0.81 -7.96
C THR A 114 0.90 -1.57 -8.87
N SER A 115 2.14 -1.10 -8.99
CA SER A 115 3.17 -1.76 -9.80
C SER A 115 3.46 -3.18 -9.30
N LEU A 116 3.59 -3.37 -7.99
CA LEU A 116 3.82 -4.68 -7.39
C LEU A 116 2.60 -5.60 -7.54
N GLY A 117 1.39 -5.09 -7.39
CA GLY A 117 0.16 -5.85 -7.61
C GLY A 117 0.02 -6.33 -9.06
N LEU A 118 0.38 -5.51 -10.04
CA LEU A 118 0.43 -5.90 -11.44
C LEU A 118 1.49 -6.98 -11.70
N LEU A 119 2.68 -6.81 -11.14
CA LEU A 119 3.76 -7.80 -11.25
C LEU A 119 3.34 -9.16 -10.68
N THR A 120 2.80 -9.18 -9.48
CA THR A 120 2.38 -10.43 -8.82
C THR A 120 1.17 -11.06 -9.51
N THR A 121 0.28 -10.26 -10.09
CA THR A 121 -0.79 -10.76 -10.98
C THR A 121 -0.22 -11.45 -12.22
N PHE A 122 0.77 -10.84 -12.85
CA PHE A 122 1.44 -11.45 -14.01
C PHE A 122 2.10 -12.78 -13.63
N ILE A 123 2.83 -12.82 -12.51
CA ILE A 123 3.44 -14.05 -11.99
C ILE A 123 2.37 -15.11 -11.73
N TYR A 124 1.27 -14.73 -11.05
CA TYR A 124 0.16 -15.64 -10.76
C TYR A 124 -0.39 -16.30 -12.04
N HIS A 125 -0.64 -15.53 -13.09
CA HIS A 125 -1.16 -16.08 -14.34
C HIS A 125 -0.15 -16.94 -15.11
N LYS A 126 1.15 -16.74 -14.87
CA LYS A 126 2.22 -17.59 -15.45
C LYS A 126 2.35 -18.95 -14.76
N ILE A 127 2.25 -18.97 -13.42
CA ILE A 127 2.47 -20.21 -12.65
C ILE A 127 1.20 -21.02 -12.39
N LYS A 128 0.01 -20.39 -12.50
CA LYS A 128 -1.25 -21.10 -12.33
C LYS A 128 -1.47 -22.01 -13.54
N PRO A 129 -1.65 -23.34 -13.35
CA PRO A 129 -1.98 -24.25 -14.45
C PRO A 129 -3.26 -23.79 -15.17
N ALA A 130 -3.27 -23.91 -16.48
CA ALA A 130 -4.48 -23.70 -17.28
C ALA A 130 -5.54 -24.72 -16.82
N GLN A 131 -6.70 -24.24 -16.38
CA GLN A 131 -7.91 -25.04 -16.14
C GLN A 131 -8.80 -25.01 -17.37
#